data_927c6ac99a88423719cbc8dceb6818ee
#
_entry.id   927c6ac99a88423719cbc8dceb6818ee
#
_cell.length_a   1.000
_cell.length_b   1.000
_cell.length_c   1.000
_cell.angle_alpha   90.00
_cell.angle_beta   90.00
_cell.angle_gamma   90.00
#
_symmetry.space_group_name_H-M   'P 1'
#
loop_
_entity.id
_entity.type
_entity.pdbx_description
1 polymer ?
#
loop_
_entity_poly.entity_id
_entity_poly.type
_entity_poly.pdbx_seq_one_letter_code
_entity_poly.pdbx_strand_id
1 'polypeptide(L)'
;YYHRPSLPAAFWPEFPSLLAGKDLQMGGTWLGITTTGRFAAITNYREKAIHPRIFSRGQLVREYLCSSKPPHEYISSLKNGGSEFNGFSLLMGYNQSLYYYSNREKVLSKIEKGCHGLSNNLLDVPWPKVRKGLEALTGCLHYKEGMEERLFAILADKEQAPDHELPQTGVSLEWER
;
A
#
# COMPACT_ATOMS: atom_id res chain seq x y z
N TYR A 1 -11.00 -8.74 -3.08
CA TYR A 1 -11.77 -9.58 -4.02
C TYR A 1 -12.61 -10.55 -3.22
N TYR A 2 -13.92 -10.60 -3.47
CA TYR A 2 -14.90 -11.44 -2.71
C TYR A 2 -14.58 -12.94 -2.75
N HIS A 3 -13.93 -13.42 -3.80
CA HIS A 3 -13.57 -14.84 -3.96
C HIS A 3 -12.17 -15.20 -3.42
N ARG A 4 -11.46 -14.23 -2.82
CA ARG A 4 -10.12 -14.49 -2.29
C ARG A 4 -10.19 -14.67 -0.78
N PRO A 5 -10.05 -15.89 -0.25
CA PRO A 5 -10.17 -16.14 1.18
C PRO A 5 -9.05 -15.43 1.95
N SER A 6 -9.42 -14.78 3.04
CA SER A 6 -8.49 -14.05 3.90
C SER A 6 -8.87 -14.17 5.36
N LEU A 7 -7.89 -14.02 6.24
CA LEU A 7 -8.09 -13.90 7.68
C LEU A 7 -8.00 -12.42 8.10
N PRO A 8 -8.73 -12.03 9.15
CA PRO A 8 -8.60 -10.70 9.75
C PRO A 8 -7.19 -10.48 10.32
N ALA A 9 -6.87 -9.24 10.66
CA ALA A 9 -5.60 -8.90 11.28
C ALA A 9 -5.45 -9.58 12.65
N ALA A 10 -4.38 -10.35 12.78
CA ALA A 10 -3.99 -11.05 14.00
C ALA A 10 -2.47 -11.24 14.01
N PHE A 11 -1.90 -11.58 15.16
CA PHE A 11 -0.53 -12.08 15.21
C PHE A 11 -0.45 -13.46 14.55
N TRP A 12 0.52 -13.62 13.66
CA TRP A 12 0.67 -14.88 12.94
C TRP A 12 1.40 -15.93 13.81
N PRO A 13 0.86 -17.14 13.98
CA PRO A 13 1.52 -18.18 14.77
C PRO A 13 2.95 -18.50 14.30
N GLU A 14 3.17 -18.52 12.99
CA GLU A 14 4.47 -18.78 12.37
C GLU A 14 5.45 -17.58 12.42
N PHE A 15 4.93 -16.38 12.67
CA PHE A 15 5.69 -15.14 12.82
C PHE A 15 5.11 -14.30 13.97
N PRO A 16 5.39 -14.64 15.24
CA PRO A 16 4.72 -14.05 16.40
C PRO A 16 4.90 -12.54 16.57
N SER A 17 5.88 -11.94 15.92
CA SER A 17 6.07 -10.49 15.90
C SER A 17 5.22 -9.76 14.85
N LEU A 18 4.62 -10.48 13.89
CA LEU A 18 3.88 -9.90 12.78
C LEU A 18 2.38 -9.80 13.09
N LEU A 19 1.85 -8.60 13.10
CA LEU A 19 0.42 -8.30 13.14
C LEU A 19 -0.04 -7.88 11.73
N ALA A 20 -0.86 -8.72 11.09
CA ALA A 20 -1.36 -8.48 9.73
C ALA A 20 -2.60 -9.32 9.43
N GLY A 21 -3.41 -8.90 8.46
CA GLY A 21 -4.35 -9.79 7.78
C GLY A 21 -3.60 -10.83 6.95
N LYS A 22 -4.21 -11.98 6.65
CA LYS A 22 -3.56 -13.05 5.89
C LYS A 22 -4.35 -13.41 4.65
N ASP A 23 -3.70 -13.38 3.51
CA ASP A 23 -4.20 -13.94 2.26
C ASP A 23 -4.02 -15.46 2.30
N LEU A 24 -5.12 -16.20 2.33
CA LEU A 24 -5.07 -17.67 2.42
C LEU A 24 -4.74 -18.35 1.09
N GLN A 25 -4.87 -17.62 -0.02
CA GLN A 25 -4.56 -18.18 -1.34
C GLN A 25 -3.06 -18.19 -1.64
N MET A 26 -2.34 -17.11 -1.29
CA MET A 26 -0.93 -16.94 -1.61
C MET A 26 -0.05 -16.71 -0.38
N GLY A 27 -0.60 -16.75 0.83
CA GLY A 27 0.14 -16.69 2.09
C GLY A 27 0.84 -15.36 2.36
N GLY A 28 0.40 -14.26 1.73
CA GLY A 28 0.94 -12.91 1.92
C GLY A 28 0.00 -11.99 2.70
N THR A 29 0.34 -10.71 2.72
CA THR A 29 -0.50 -9.64 3.26
C THR A 29 -0.32 -8.34 2.47
N TRP A 30 -1.27 -7.41 2.58
CA TRP A 30 -1.17 -6.09 1.93
C TRP A 30 -0.74 -4.99 2.88
N LEU A 31 -0.90 -5.21 4.18
CA LEU A 31 -0.58 -4.25 5.23
C LEU A 31 -0.22 -5.03 6.49
N GLY A 32 0.85 -4.63 7.15
CA GLY A 32 1.24 -5.20 8.43
C GLY A 32 2.22 -4.35 9.20
N ILE A 33 2.33 -4.66 10.47
CA ILE A 33 3.29 -4.09 11.41
C ILE A 33 3.95 -5.19 12.22
N THR A 34 5.08 -4.88 12.81
CA THR A 34 5.75 -5.81 13.73
C THR A 34 5.94 -5.19 15.10
N THR A 35 6.06 -6.02 16.13
CA THR A 35 6.43 -5.59 17.49
C THR A 35 7.80 -4.92 17.56
N THR A 36 8.64 -5.09 16.54
CA THR A 36 9.95 -4.44 16.39
C THR A 36 9.87 -3.07 15.70
N GLY A 37 8.66 -2.56 15.42
CA GLY A 37 8.45 -1.24 14.84
C GLY A 37 8.62 -1.17 13.32
N ARG A 38 8.62 -2.32 12.62
CA ARG A 38 8.57 -2.33 11.13
C ARG A 38 7.14 -2.19 10.66
N PHE A 39 6.97 -1.49 9.55
CA PHE A 39 5.70 -1.30 8.86
C PHE A 39 5.87 -1.60 7.38
N ALA A 40 4.88 -2.19 6.74
CA ALA A 40 4.82 -2.23 5.29
C ALA A 40 3.38 -2.25 4.79
N ALA A 41 3.16 -1.58 3.66
CA ALA A 41 1.92 -1.60 2.92
C ALA A 41 2.20 -1.62 1.42
N ILE A 42 1.35 -2.28 0.64
CA ILE A 42 1.49 -2.37 -0.81
C ILE A 42 0.17 -2.05 -1.50
N THR A 43 0.25 -1.26 -2.56
CA THR A 43 -0.85 -1.04 -3.48
C THR A 43 -0.52 -1.59 -4.85
N ASN A 44 -1.55 -2.01 -5.56
CA ASN A 44 -1.42 -2.37 -6.97
C ASN A 44 -1.18 -1.10 -7.79
N TYR A 45 -0.19 -1.11 -8.65
CA TYR A 45 -0.12 -0.13 -9.73
C TYR A 45 -1.14 -0.53 -10.80
N ARG A 46 -2.05 0.37 -11.14
CA ARG A 46 -3.13 0.10 -12.11
C ARG A 46 -2.60 0.32 -13.52
N GLU A 47 -2.70 -0.71 -14.34
CA GLU A 47 -2.23 -0.74 -15.73
C GLU A 47 -3.10 -1.65 -16.60
N LYS A 48 -3.15 -1.40 -17.91
CA LYS A 48 -3.98 -2.16 -18.86
C LYS A 48 -3.68 -3.65 -18.90
N ALA A 49 -2.40 -4.01 -18.86
CA ALA A 49 -1.95 -5.38 -18.99
C ALA A 49 -1.63 -5.96 -17.63
N ILE A 50 -2.54 -6.78 -17.10
CA ILE A 50 -2.26 -7.64 -15.94
C ILE A 50 -1.88 -9.01 -16.49
N HIS A 51 -0.63 -9.42 -16.26
CA HIS A 51 -0.16 -10.73 -16.66
C HIS A 51 -0.32 -11.72 -15.49
N PRO A 52 -0.68 -12.99 -15.77
CA PRO A 52 -0.57 -14.04 -14.76
C PRO A 52 0.86 -14.08 -14.23
N ARG A 53 1.01 -14.02 -12.91
CA ARG A 53 2.32 -14.08 -12.24
C ARG A 53 2.30 -15.18 -11.20
N ILE A 54 3.43 -15.84 -11.05
CA ILE A 54 3.63 -16.91 -10.05
C ILE A 54 3.64 -16.30 -8.64
N PHE A 55 4.20 -15.09 -8.50
CA PHE A 55 4.36 -14.43 -7.21
C PHE A 55 3.26 -13.40 -6.96
N SER A 56 2.71 -13.43 -5.74
CA SER A 56 1.77 -12.43 -5.26
C SER A 56 2.50 -11.24 -4.65
N ARG A 57 2.07 -10.03 -4.96
CA ARG A 57 2.61 -8.79 -4.37
C ARG A 57 2.55 -8.78 -2.84
N GLY A 58 1.55 -9.44 -2.23
CA GLY A 58 1.45 -9.59 -0.78
C GLY A 58 2.61 -10.36 -0.13
N GLN A 59 3.35 -11.15 -0.89
CA GLN A 59 4.56 -11.81 -0.41
C GLN A 59 5.67 -10.80 -0.11
N LEU A 60 5.78 -9.71 -0.90
CA LEU A 60 6.77 -8.65 -0.67
C LEU A 60 6.59 -8.01 0.71
N VAL A 61 5.36 -7.74 1.11
CA VAL A 61 5.06 -7.17 2.44
C VAL A 61 5.46 -8.15 3.54
N ARG A 62 5.02 -9.41 3.44
CA ARG A 62 5.36 -10.46 4.42
C ARG A 62 6.88 -10.63 4.53
N GLU A 63 7.58 -10.79 3.40
CA GLU A 63 9.02 -11.02 3.38
C GLU A 63 9.80 -9.85 3.98
N TYR A 64 9.40 -8.61 3.66
CA TYR A 64 10.01 -7.44 4.27
C TYR A 64 9.80 -7.42 5.79
N LEU A 65 8.56 -7.63 6.25
CA LEU A 65 8.22 -7.58 7.68
C LEU A 65 8.87 -8.69 8.50
N CYS A 66 9.05 -9.87 7.90
CA CYS A 66 9.72 -11.02 8.52
C CYS A 66 11.25 -10.97 8.39
N SER A 67 11.81 -10.03 7.63
CA SER A 67 13.27 -9.87 7.49
C SER A 67 13.82 -8.88 8.51
N SER A 68 15.15 -8.90 8.72
CA SER A 68 15.89 -7.87 9.43
C SER A 68 16.50 -6.80 8.51
N LYS A 69 16.38 -6.98 7.19
CA LYS A 69 17.01 -6.10 6.18
C LYS A 69 16.45 -4.68 6.24
N PRO A 70 17.28 -3.65 6.21
CA PRO A 70 16.81 -2.28 5.97
C PRO A 70 16.22 -2.14 4.55
N PRO A 71 15.40 -1.11 4.27
CA PRO A 71 14.69 -0.97 2.98
C PRO A 71 15.59 -1.08 1.75
N HIS A 72 16.77 -0.45 1.76
CA HIS A 72 17.71 -0.47 0.63
C HIS A 72 18.26 -1.87 0.33
N GLU A 73 18.60 -2.63 1.36
CA GLU A 73 19.07 -4.01 1.19
C GLU A 73 17.94 -4.93 0.73
N TYR A 74 16.73 -4.72 1.28
CA TYR A 74 15.57 -5.50 0.85
C TYR A 74 15.26 -5.27 -0.63
N ILE A 75 15.17 -4.01 -1.06
CA ILE A 75 14.90 -3.69 -2.48
C ILE A 75 16.02 -4.18 -3.39
N SER A 76 17.29 -4.04 -2.99
CA SER A 76 18.44 -4.56 -3.75
C SER A 76 18.43 -6.09 -3.88
N SER A 77 17.79 -6.79 -2.96
CA SER A 77 17.63 -8.25 -3.02
C SER A 77 16.51 -8.72 -3.95
N LEU A 78 15.64 -7.82 -4.42
CA LEU A 78 14.60 -8.16 -5.37
C LEU A 78 15.20 -8.37 -6.76
N LYS A 79 14.94 -9.54 -7.35
CA LYS A 79 15.39 -9.85 -8.70
C LYS A 79 14.85 -8.81 -9.70
N ASN A 80 15.74 -8.19 -10.45
CA ASN A 80 15.39 -7.17 -11.45
C ASN A 80 14.41 -6.08 -10.93
N GLY A 81 14.56 -5.66 -9.65
CA GLY A 81 13.68 -4.66 -9.04
C GLY A 81 12.22 -5.10 -8.93
N GLY A 82 11.96 -6.40 -8.77
CA GLY A 82 10.62 -6.95 -8.63
C GLY A 82 9.86 -7.06 -9.95
N SER A 83 10.55 -7.23 -11.07
CA SER A 83 9.93 -7.39 -12.40
C SER A 83 9.11 -8.67 -12.56
N GLU A 84 9.34 -9.67 -11.71
CA GLU A 84 8.53 -10.89 -11.62
C GLU A 84 7.12 -10.68 -11.06
N PHE A 85 6.85 -9.52 -10.47
CA PHE A 85 5.53 -9.12 -9.98
C PHE A 85 4.85 -8.20 -11.01
N ASN A 86 3.52 -8.16 -10.98
CA ASN A 86 2.76 -7.08 -11.62
C ASN A 86 3.06 -5.75 -10.93
N GLY A 87 2.69 -4.63 -11.55
CA GLY A 87 2.95 -3.30 -11.04
C GLY A 87 2.52 -3.11 -9.59
N PHE A 88 3.41 -2.51 -8.79
CA PHE A 88 3.16 -2.23 -7.38
C PHE A 88 3.86 -0.96 -6.91
N SER A 89 3.31 -0.41 -5.84
CA SER A 89 3.90 0.62 -5.00
C SER A 89 3.97 0.12 -3.56
N LEU A 90 5.16 0.12 -2.96
CA LEU A 90 5.46 -0.44 -1.64
C LEU A 90 5.91 0.66 -0.68
N LEU A 91 5.26 0.74 0.47
CA LEU A 91 5.68 1.55 1.61
C LEU A 91 6.39 0.67 2.63
N MET A 92 7.50 1.15 3.20
CA MET A 92 8.31 0.42 4.17
C MET A 92 8.72 1.34 5.31
N GLY A 93 8.26 1.04 6.54
CA GLY A 93 8.70 1.72 7.76
C GLY A 93 9.92 1.06 8.37
N TYR A 94 10.93 1.86 8.70
CA TYR A 94 12.17 1.40 9.33
C TYR A 94 12.82 2.55 10.10
N ASN A 95 13.18 2.32 11.39
CA ASN A 95 13.86 3.30 12.23
C ASN A 95 13.23 4.69 12.18
N GLN A 96 11.89 4.77 12.44
CA GLN A 96 11.11 6.02 12.43
C GLN A 96 11.11 6.78 11.10
N SER A 97 11.54 6.15 10.03
CA SER A 97 11.50 6.69 8.68
C SER A 97 10.58 5.85 7.81
N LEU A 98 9.94 6.49 6.84
CA LEU A 98 9.10 5.83 5.86
C LEU A 98 9.79 5.91 4.49
N TYR A 99 9.77 4.79 3.78
CA TYR A 99 10.38 4.64 2.46
C TYR A 99 9.33 4.19 1.46
N TYR A 100 9.49 4.65 0.24
CA TYR A 100 8.64 4.31 -0.89
C TYR A 100 9.46 3.67 -1.99
N TYR A 101 8.89 2.64 -2.62
CA TYR A 101 9.44 2.00 -3.81
C TYR A 101 8.32 1.58 -4.76
N SER A 102 8.51 1.81 -6.06
CA SER A 102 7.67 1.22 -7.10
C SER A 102 8.51 0.47 -8.11
N ASN A 103 8.07 -0.72 -8.53
CA ASN A 103 8.74 -1.46 -9.59
C ASN A 103 8.52 -0.85 -10.98
N ARG A 104 7.77 0.25 -11.08
CA ARG A 104 7.63 1.06 -12.30
C ARG A 104 8.69 2.13 -12.41
N GLU A 105 8.99 2.84 -11.32
CA GLU A 105 10.06 3.84 -11.27
C GLU A 105 11.43 3.22 -10.97
N LYS A 106 11.45 2.10 -10.22
CA LYS A 106 12.67 1.42 -9.75
C LYS A 106 13.60 2.31 -8.92
N VAL A 107 13.03 3.30 -8.24
CA VAL A 107 13.74 4.21 -7.36
C VAL A 107 13.22 4.03 -5.94
N LEU A 108 14.13 3.79 -5.00
CA LEU A 108 13.83 3.81 -3.57
C LEU A 108 14.03 5.22 -3.05
N SER A 109 13.00 5.80 -2.47
CA SER A 109 13.06 7.13 -1.86
C SER A 109 12.64 7.08 -0.39
N LYS A 110 13.25 7.94 0.43
CA LYS A 110 12.75 8.24 1.77
C LYS A 110 11.63 9.27 1.62
N ILE A 111 10.51 9.03 2.31
CA ILE A 111 9.39 9.97 2.31
C ILE A 111 9.69 11.06 3.34
N GLU A 112 9.62 12.31 2.90
CA GLU A 112 9.78 13.47 3.77
C GLU A 112 8.59 13.63 4.71
N LYS A 113 8.73 14.48 5.74
CA LYS A 113 7.63 14.78 6.66
C LYS A 113 6.53 15.54 5.93
N GLY A 114 5.29 15.11 6.08
CA GLY A 114 4.14 15.72 5.42
C GLY A 114 2.95 14.79 5.34
N CYS A 115 1.90 15.25 4.67
CA CYS A 115 0.77 14.43 4.27
C CYS A 115 1.03 13.91 2.86
N HIS A 116 0.97 12.61 2.70
CA HIS A 116 1.20 11.93 1.43
C HIS A 116 0.03 11.01 1.10
N GLY A 117 -0.22 10.82 -0.19
CA GLY A 117 -1.30 9.97 -0.66
C GLY A 117 -0.83 8.91 -1.65
N LEU A 118 -1.14 7.66 -1.36
CA LEU A 118 -0.83 6.55 -2.25
C LEU A 118 -2.11 5.80 -2.62
N SER A 119 -2.39 5.77 -3.91
CA SER A 119 -3.48 5.01 -4.50
C SER A 119 -2.94 3.87 -5.38
N ASN A 120 -3.58 3.62 -6.50
CA ASN A 120 -3.19 2.59 -7.46
C ASN A 120 -2.25 3.14 -8.56
N ASN A 121 -1.42 4.11 -8.21
CA ASN A 121 -0.41 4.75 -9.03
C ASN A 121 0.87 4.97 -8.20
N LEU A 122 1.74 5.88 -8.64
CA LEU A 122 2.90 6.34 -7.89
C LEU A 122 2.46 7.21 -6.69
N LEU A 123 3.40 7.44 -5.78
CA LEU A 123 3.18 8.29 -4.61
C LEU A 123 2.80 9.71 -5.05
N ASP A 124 1.84 10.30 -4.37
CA ASP A 124 1.36 11.69 -4.53
C ASP A 124 0.81 12.04 -5.93
N VAL A 125 0.51 11.05 -6.77
CA VAL A 125 -0.21 11.29 -8.02
C VAL A 125 -1.63 11.78 -7.69
N PRO A 126 -2.04 12.98 -8.14
CA PRO A 126 -3.24 13.67 -7.65
C PRO A 126 -4.54 13.13 -8.26
N TRP A 127 -4.76 11.82 -8.17
CA TRP A 127 -6.07 11.27 -8.50
C TRP A 127 -7.15 11.84 -7.57
N PRO A 128 -8.42 11.94 -8.00
CA PRO A 128 -9.48 12.56 -7.22
C PRO A 128 -9.53 12.08 -5.77
N LYS A 129 -9.46 10.76 -5.55
CA LYS A 129 -9.46 10.16 -4.20
C LYS A 129 -8.21 10.51 -3.38
N VAL A 130 -7.05 10.71 -4.03
CA VAL A 130 -5.81 11.11 -3.35
C VAL A 130 -5.91 12.57 -2.92
N ARG A 131 -6.31 13.44 -3.83
CA ARG A 131 -6.51 14.87 -3.54
C ARG A 131 -7.50 15.08 -2.40
N LYS A 132 -8.71 14.48 -2.51
CA LYS A 132 -9.75 14.56 -1.48
C LYS A 132 -9.28 14.01 -0.13
N GLY A 133 -8.62 12.84 -0.15
CA GLY A 133 -8.09 12.22 1.07
C GLY A 133 -7.01 13.06 1.74
N LEU A 134 -6.11 13.68 0.98
CA LEU A 134 -5.07 14.57 1.50
C LEU A 134 -5.66 15.86 2.10
N GLU A 135 -6.65 16.47 1.46
CA GLU A 135 -7.36 17.65 1.98
C GLU A 135 -8.04 17.31 3.31
N ALA A 136 -8.77 16.21 3.37
CA ALA A 136 -9.46 15.76 4.57
C ALA A 136 -8.48 15.39 5.70
N LEU A 137 -7.38 14.69 5.39
CA LEU A 137 -6.33 14.36 6.35
C LEU A 137 -5.66 15.60 6.91
N THR A 138 -5.28 16.54 6.05
CA THR A 138 -4.68 17.82 6.45
C THR A 138 -5.61 18.61 7.37
N GLY A 139 -6.91 18.63 7.05
CA GLY A 139 -7.93 19.23 7.91
C GLY A 139 -8.02 18.57 9.29
N CYS A 140 -7.85 17.25 9.37
CA CYS A 140 -7.88 16.54 10.65
C CYS A 140 -6.72 16.89 11.58
N LEU A 141 -5.54 17.21 11.05
CA LEU A 141 -4.34 17.48 11.84
C LEU A 141 -4.46 18.74 12.73
N HIS A 142 -5.42 19.61 12.48
CA HIS A 142 -5.71 20.77 13.31
C HIS A 142 -6.48 20.43 14.60
N TYR A 143 -7.02 19.22 14.71
CA TYR A 143 -7.84 18.79 15.84
C TYR A 143 -7.08 17.79 16.70
N LYS A 144 -7.01 18.04 18.02
CA LYS A 144 -6.39 17.09 18.98
C LYS A 144 -7.39 16.04 19.48
N GLU A 145 -8.67 16.40 19.52
CA GLU A 145 -9.74 15.52 19.99
C GLU A 145 -10.55 14.97 18.81
N GLY A 146 -11.01 13.74 18.92
CA GLY A 146 -11.80 13.06 17.89
C GLY A 146 -11.03 12.77 16.60
N MET A 147 -9.70 12.68 16.67
CA MET A 147 -8.85 12.38 15.51
C MET A 147 -9.18 11.03 14.90
N GLU A 148 -9.38 10.02 15.73
CA GLU A 148 -9.64 8.65 15.27
C GLU A 148 -10.96 8.57 14.49
N GLU A 149 -12.03 9.17 15.00
CA GLU A 149 -13.35 9.22 14.33
C GLU A 149 -13.27 9.93 12.99
N ARG A 150 -12.47 11.01 12.90
CA ARG A 150 -12.26 11.75 11.65
C ARG A 150 -11.48 10.92 10.64
N LEU A 151 -10.45 10.21 11.07
CA LEU A 151 -9.68 9.31 10.21
C LEU A 151 -10.56 8.15 9.69
N PHE A 152 -11.42 7.57 10.55
CA PHE A 152 -12.38 6.57 10.10
C PHE A 152 -13.43 7.14 9.14
N ALA A 153 -13.87 8.38 9.33
CA ALA A 153 -14.77 9.05 8.39
C ALA A 153 -14.15 9.23 7.00
N ILE A 154 -12.85 9.57 6.92
CA ILE A 154 -12.12 9.64 5.65
C ILE A 154 -12.09 8.26 4.96
N LEU A 155 -11.83 7.19 5.71
CA LEU A 155 -11.80 5.83 5.17
C LEU A 155 -13.20 5.31 4.78
N ALA A 156 -14.25 5.83 5.40
CA ALA A 156 -15.64 5.46 5.11
C ALA A 156 -16.27 6.27 3.95
N ASP A 157 -15.53 7.21 3.36
CA ASP A 157 -16.03 8.02 2.24
C ASP A 157 -16.33 7.14 1.02
N LYS A 158 -17.56 7.28 0.52
CA LYS A 158 -18.09 6.55 -0.65
C LYS A 158 -18.41 7.46 -1.83
N GLU A 159 -18.06 8.74 -1.73
CA GLU A 159 -18.30 9.68 -2.80
C GLU A 159 -17.46 9.34 -4.03
N GLN A 160 -18.11 9.23 -5.15
CA GLN A 160 -17.47 8.94 -6.43
C GLN A 160 -17.07 10.24 -7.12
N ALA A 161 -15.88 10.27 -7.70
CA ALA A 161 -15.45 11.38 -8.54
C ALA A 161 -16.28 11.44 -9.84
N PRO A 162 -16.48 12.64 -10.41
CA PRO A 162 -17.05 12.77 -11.74
C PRO A 162 -16.26 12.01 -12.80
N ASP A 163 -16.94 11.41 -13.78
CA ASP A 163 -16.32 10.57 -14.81
C ASP A 163 -15.16 11.26 -15.55
N HIS A 164 -15.25 12.55 -15.77
CA HIS A 164 -14.22 13.34 -16.48
C HIS A 164 -12.94 13.57 -15.67
N GLU A 165 -12.98 13.35 -14.35
CA GLU A 165 -11.82 13.42 -13.47
C GLU A 165 -11.17 12.04 -13.23
N LEU A 166 -11.84 10.95 -13.65
CA LEU A 166 -11.33 9.62 -13.40
C LEU A 166 -10.06 9.34 -14.22
N PRO A 167 -9.10 8.59 -13.66
CA PRO A 167 -7.89 8.24 -14.38
C PRO A 167 -8.21 7.31 -15.55
N GLN A 168 -7.54 7.51 -16.68
CA GLN A 168 -7.66 6.64 -17.86
C GLN A 168 -6.56 5.56 -17.81
N THR A 169 -6.72 4.57 -16.94
CA THR A 169 -5.73 3.50 -16.78
C THR A 169 -5.94 2.33 -17.75
N GLY A 170 -7.03 2.40 -18.55
CA GLY A 170 -7.36 1.41 -19.58
C GLY A 170 -8.19 0.25 -19.10
N VAL A 171 -8.74 0.34 -17.90
CA VAL A 171 -9.83 -0.52 -17.43
C VAL A 171 -11.18 0.09 -17.83
N SER A 172 -12.29 -0.64 -17.63
CA SER A 172 -13.62 -0.10 -17.90
C SER A 172 -13.96 1.05 -16.94
N LEU A 173 -14.83 1.96 -17.36
CA LEU A 173 -15.28 3.09 -16.53
C LEU A 173 -15.85 2.64 -15.18
N GLU A 174 -16.55 1.51 -15.15
CA GLU A 174 -17.07 0.90 -13.93
C GLU A 174 -15.95 0.55 -12.92
N TRP A 175 -14.78 0.17 -13.41
CA TRP A 175 -13.61 -0.13 -12.58
C TRP A 175 -12.76 1.10 -12.26
N GLU A 176 -12.94 2.21 -12.99
CA GLU A 176 -12.29 3.49 -12.65
C GLU A 176 -13.04 4.20 -11.50
N ARG A 177 -14.37 4.05 -11.40
CA ARG A 177 -15.22 4.53 -10.29
C ARG A 177 -14.95 3.74 -9.01
#